data_f404e3e00c5ea608ed4c1b58be6cb042
#
_entry.id   f404e3e00c5ea608ed4c1b58be6cb042
#
_cell.length_a   1.000
_cell.length_b   1.000
_cell.length_c   1.000
_cell.angle_alpha   90.00
_cell.angle_beta   90.00
_cell.angle_gamma   90.00
#
_symmetry.space_group_name_H-M   'P 1'
#
loop_
_entity.id
_entity.type
_entity.pdbx_description
1 polymer ?
#
loop_
_entity_poly.entity_id
_entity_poly.type
_entity_poly.pdbx_seq_one_letter_code
_entity_poly.pdbx_strand_id
1 'polypeptide(L)'
;MNKHYDFSYTQDRELSWLKFNERVLREADKKNVPIFERLKFLEIFTNNLDEFFMVRVGSIHEMSLIHDDHRDIRSDLTPEEQLDEIAKHVRPLYELRDQIFAKVSKELEQKNIIRSKIEELTKEEKKKLRSYYEAMILPVLSPIVIGKQHPFPHIPNKVLQIGLLLKKKEKISFGIIGLPRDLERMIFFPGDGRRYVLLEDIILYYCDDLFENYSVEEKAVLCITRSADINPDDEIYESTDDYRTHMKKIIKMRARLKPVRLEFEGNDHKQIKKYLSMRLNISEQD
;
A
#
# COMPACT_ATOMS: atom_id res chain seq x y z
N MET A 1 -42.17 21.33 -3.78
CA MET A 1 -42.30 20.30 -4.84
C MET A 1 -40.98 19.55 -4.90
N ASN A 2 -40.88 18.37 -4.24
CA ASN A 2 -39.73 17.52 -4.37
C ASN A 2 -39.77 16.90 -5.77
N LYS A 3 -38.92 17.34 -6.67
CA LYS A 3 -38.70 16.65 -7.93
C LYS A 3 -38.06 15.29 -7.58
N HIS A 4 -38.83 14.21 -7.69
CA HIS A 4 -38.29 12.85 -7.71
C HIS A 4 -37.46 12.74 -9.00
N TYR A 5 -36.15 12.78 -8.86
CA TYR A 5 -35.23 12.46 -9.96
C TYR A 5 -35.21 10.94 -10.14
N ASP A 6 -35.34 10.47 -11.37
CA ASP A 6 -35.14 9.09 -11.72
C ASP A 6 -33.63 8.85 -11.94
N PHE A 7 -32.98 8.12 -11.04
CA PHE A 7 -31.56 7.81 -11.11
C PHE A 7 -31.26 6.51 -11.91
N SER A 8 -32.28 5.86 -12.48
CA SER A 8 -32.12 4.57 -13.18
C SER A 8 -31.23 4.66 -14.42
N TYR A 9 -31.11 5.83 -15.02
CA TYR A 9 -30.28 6.10 -16.21
C TYR A 9 -28.99 6.88 -15.91
N THR A 10 -28.74 7.18 -14.63
CA THR A 10 -27.50 7.83 -14.20
C THR A 10 -26.59 6.81 -13.52
N GLN A 11 -25.33 7.12 -13.41
CA GLN A 11 -24.35 6.31 -12.71
C GLN A 11 -23.47 7.20 -11.85
N ASP A 12 -23.15 6.73 -10.63
CA ASP A 12 -22.14 7.34 -9.80
C ASP A 12 -20.83 7.53 -10.59
N ARG A 13 -20.21 8.70 -10.42
CA ARG A 13 -19.02 9.09 -11.16
C ARG A 13 -17.83 8.20 -10.82
N GLU A 14 -17.66 7.84 -9.55
CA GLU A 14 -16.54 7.07 -9.05
C GLU A 14 -16.67 5.61 -9.47
N LEU A 15 -17.87 5.06 -9.46
CA LEU A 15 -18.14 3.72 -10.01
C LEU A 15 -17.94 3.65 -11.53
N SER A 16 -18.28 4.73 -12.25
CA SER A 16 -17.99 4.83 -13.68
C SER A 16 -16.47 4.84 -13.94
N TRP A 17 -15.73 5.55 -13.10
CA TRP A 17 -14.27 5.61 -13.19
C TRP A 17 -13.64 4.24 -12.90
N LEU A 18 -14.12 3.51 -11.91
CA LEU A 18 -13.65 2.15 -11.62
C LEU A 18 -13.84 1.20 -12.80
N LYS A 19 -14.99 1.30 -13.50
CA LYS A 19 -15.23 0.53 -14.75
C LYS A 19 -14.26 0.91 -15.87
N PHE A 20 -13.85 2.18 -15.93
CA PHE A 20 -12.80 2.59 -16.87
C PHE A 20 -11.48 1.93 -16.51
N ASN A 21 -11.07 1.99 -15.23
CA ASN A 21 -9.80 1.41 -14.79
C ASN A 21 -9.79 -0.13 -14.90
N GLU A 22 -10.94 -0.78 -14.74
CA GLU A 22 -11.10 -2.21 -15.05
C GLU A 22 -10.75 -2.53 -16.52
N ARG A 23 -11.17 -1.70 -17.46
CA ARG A 23 -10.80 -1.88 -18.87
C ARG A 23 -9.31 -1.79 -19.10
N VAL A 24 -8.62 -0.87 -18.40
CA VAL A 24 -7.15 -0.78 -18.41
C VAL A 24 -6.54 -2.09 -17.90
N LEU A 25 -7.05 -2.62 -16.78
CA LEU A 25 -6.58 -3.88 -16.21
C LEU A 25 -6.78 -5.07 -17.18
N ARG A 26 -7.89 -5.12 -17.87
CA ARG A 26 -8.20 -6.18 -18.85
C ARG A 26 -7.28 -6.20 -20.08
N GLU A 27 -6.61 -5.08 -20.40
CA GLU A 27 -5.57 -5.08 -21.44
C GLU A 27 -4.38 -5.97 -21.03
N ALA A 28 -4.07 -6.06 -19.72
CA ALA A 28 -3.03 -6.95 -19.21
C ALA A 28 -3.35 -8.44 -19.35
N ASP A 29 -4.62 -8.85 -19.51
CA ASP A 29 -5.01 -10.26 -19.69
C ASP A 29 -4.99 -10.71 -21.16
N LYS A 30 -4.83 -9.79 -22.12
CA LYS A 30 -4.83 -10.09 -23.55
C LYS A 30 -3.53 -10.76 -23.99
N LYS A 31 -3.61 -11.99 -24.51
CA LYS A 31 -2.43 -12.77 -24.95
C LYS A 31 -1.70 -12.19 -26.18
N ASN A 32 -2.37 -11.38 -27.00
CA ASN A 32 -1.77 -10.69 -28.14
C ASN A 32 -0.96 -9.44 -27.76
N VAL A 33 -1.03 -9.01 -26.50
CA VAL A 33 -0.23 -7.91 -25.97
C VAL A 33 1.12 -8.47 -25.48
N PRO A 34 2.26 -7.85 -25.84
CA PRO A 34 3.58 -8.28 -25.36
C PRO A 34 3.67 -8.31 -23.84
N ILE A 35 4.38 -9.29 -23.28
CA ILE A 35 4.38 -9.56 -21.83
C ILE A 35 4.80 -8.36 -20.97
N PHE A 36 5.79 -7.58 -21.41
CA PHE A 36 6.21 -6.38 -20.68
C PHE A 36 5.20 -5.24 -20.78
N GLU A 37 4.46 -5.14 -21.89
CA GLU A 37 3.36 -4.17 -21.99
C GLU A 37 2.19 -4.59 -21.08
N ARG A 38 1.95 -5.90 -20.92
CA ARG A 38 0.97 -6.41 -19.95
C ARG A 38 1.35 -6.03 -18.52
N LEU A 39 2.64 -6.09 -18.15
CA LEU A 39 3.12 -5.59 -16.85
C LEU A 39 2.88 -4.08 -16.69
N LYS A 40 3.11 -3.30 -17.76
CA LYS A 40 2.81 -1.86 -17.73
C LYS A 40 1.32 -1.57 -17.52
N PHE A 41 0.42 -2.35 -18.13
CA PHE A 41 -1.02 -2.18 -17.89
C PHE A 41 -1.39 -2.50 -16.43
N LEU A 42 -0.77 -3.50 -15.79
CA LEU A 42 -0.92 -3.76 -14.36
C LEU A 42 -0.41 -2.60 -13.51
N GLU A 43 0.72 -2.02 -13.87
CA GLU A 43 1.29 -0.84 -13.22
C GLU A 43 0.37 0.39 -13.39
N ILE A 44 -0.10 0.67 -14.61
CA ILE A 44 -1.02 1.78 -14.90
C ILE A 44 -2.31 1.63 -14.08
N PHE A 45 -2.89 0.42 -14.05
CA PHE A 45 -4.07 0.14 -13.24
C PHE A 45 -3.83 0.47 -11.76
N THR A 46 -2.70 0.03 -11.22
CA THR A 46 -2.35 0.24 -9.81
C THR A 46 -2.11 1.71 -9.49
N ASN A 47 -1.35 2.41 -10.34
CA ASN A 47 -1.08 3.84 -10.17
C ASN A 47 -2.36 4.69 -10.28
N ASN A 48 -3.23 4.37 -11.22
CA ASN A 48 -4.53 5.00 -11.36
C ASN A 48 -5.38 4.80 -10.09
N LEU A 49 -5.38 3.58 -9.55
CA LEU A 49 -6.13 3.26 -8.34
C LEU A 49 -5.56 3.99 -7.11
N ASP A 50 -4.24 4.10 -7.02
CA ASP A 50 -3.58 4.86 -5.98
C ASP A 50 -4.01 6.34 -6.00
N GLU A 51 -3.99 6.97 -7.18
CA GLU A 51 -4.43 8.36 -7.35
C GLU A 51 -5.92 8.52 -7.03
N PHE A 52 -6.75 7.56 -7.46
CA PHE A 52 -8.17 7.54 -7.14
C PHE A 52 -8.42 7.53 -5.62
N PHE A 53 -7.71 6.68 -4.87
CA PHE A 53 -7.81 6.65 -3.42
C PHE A 53 -7.28 7.93 -2.77
N MET A 54 -6.15 8.44 -3.25
CA MET A 54 -5.57 9.66 -2.69
C MET A 54 -6.48 10.88 -2.89
N VAL A 55 -7.05 11.04 -4.08
CA VAL A 55 -7.79 12.25 -4.43
C VAL A 55 -9.29 12.07 -4.23
N ARG A 56 -9.90 11.06 -4.88
CA ARG A 56 -11.37 10.92 -4.89
C ARG A 56 -11.90 10.34 -3.59
N VAL A 57 -11.37 9.19 -3.18
CA VAL A 57 -11.79 8.56 -1.92
C VAL A 57 -11.42 9.45 -0.74
N GLY A 58 -10.25 10.11 -0.80
CA GLY A 58 -9.84 11.10 0.20
C GLY A 58 -10.87 12.22 0.39
N SER A 59 -11.33 12.84 -0.70
CA SER A 59 -12.36 13.90 -0.65
C SER A 59 -13.70 13.39 -0.11
N ILE A 60 -14.16 12.23 -0.57
CA ILE A 60 -15.44 11.65 -0.09
C ILE A 60 -15.33 11.30 1.39
N HIS A 61 -14.21 10.73 1.82
CA HIS A 61 -13.97 10.44 3.24
C HIS A 61 -13.94 11.70 4.10
N GLU A 62 -13.41 12.82 3.62
CA GLU A 62 -13.48 14.09 4.35
C GLU A 62 -14.92 14.63 4.45
N MET A 63 -15.70 14.52 3.37
CA MET A 63 -17.11 14.88 3.37
C MET A 63 -17.92 14.02 4.37
N SER A 64 -17.65 12.72 4.46
CA SER A 64 -18.36 11.83 5.41
C SER A 64 -18.15 12.22 6.87
N LEU A 65 -17.03 12.88 7.20
CA LEU A 65 -16.74 13.31 8.57
C LEU A 65 -17.44 14.62 8.97
N ILE A 66 -17.95 15.38 8.01
CA ILE A 66 -18.61 16.67 8.26
C ILE A 66 -20.10 16.49 8.68
N HIS A 67 -20.63 15.26 8.63
CA HIS A 67 -22.02 14.92 8.96
C HIS A 67 -23.02 15.81 8.20
N ASP A 68 -22.74 16.05 6.92
CA ASP A 68 -23.64 16.80 6.04
C ASP A 68 -24.57 15.81 5.35
N ASP A 69 -25.89 16.10 5.35
CA ASP A 69 -26.91 15.35 4.60
C ASP A 69 -26.74 15.49 3.06
N HIS A 70 -25.54 15.91 2.63
CA HIS A 70 -25.22 16.06 1.22
C HIS A 70 -25.31 14.72 0.50
N ARG A 71 -26.11 14.71 -0.58
CA ARG A 71 -26.23 13.54 -1.45
C ARG A 71 -25.68 13.87 -2.82
N ASP A 72 -25.01 12.91 -3.42
CA ASP A 72 -24.53 13.04 -4.77
C ASP A 72 -25.71 13.21 -5.74
N ILE A 73 -25.64 14.22 -6.61
CA ILE A 73 -26.73 14.58 -7.52
C ILE A 73 -26.99 13.55 -8.63
N ARG A 74 -26.15 12.54 -8.81
CA ARG A 74 -26.26 11.52 -9.85
C ARG A 74 -26.67 10.16 -9.33
N SER A 75 -26.28 9.84 -8.11
CA SER A 75 -26.52 8.54 -7.47
C SER A 75 -27.47 8.59 -6.28
N ASP A 76 -27.73 9.79 -5.74
CA ASP A 76 -28.48 10.03 -4.48
C ASP A 76 -27.84 9.35 -3.25
N LEU A 77 -26.58 8.97 -3.35
CA LEU A 77 -25.83 8.35 -2.25
C LEU A 77 -25.25 9.40 -1.32
N THR A 78 -25.23 9.11 -0.01
CA THR A 78 -24.42 9.84 0.95
C THR A 78 -22.94 9.54 0.76
N PRO A 79 -22.01 10.35 1.31
CA PRO A 79 -20.58 10.06 1.25
C PRO A 79 -20.22 8.69 1.83
N GLU A 80 -20.84 8.24 2.93
CA GLU A 80 -20.64 6.92 3.50
C GLU A 80 -21.12 5.83 2.56
N GLU A 81 -22.32 5.98 1.98
CA GLU A 81 -22.87 5.03 1.01
C GLU A 81 -21.99 4.94 -0.25
N GLN A 82 -21.40 6.07 -0.70
CA GLN A 82 -20.45 6.08 -1.82
C GLN A 82 -19.15 5.30 -1.48
N LEU A 83 -18.58 5.49 -0.28
CA LEU A 83 -17.41 4.75 0.17
C LEU A 83 -17.68 3.24 0.22
N ASP A 84 -18.84 2.83 0.73
CA ASP A 84 -19.26 1.43 0.77
C ASP A 84 -19.37 0.83 -0.63
N GLU A 85 -19.99 1.55 -1.57
CA GLU A 85 -20.12 1.09 -2.95
C GLU A 85 -18.76 1.03 -3.67
N ILE A 86 -17.88 2.01 -3.44
CA ILE A 86 -16.50 1.98 -3.95
C ILE A 86 -15.77 0.74 -3.44
N ALA A 87 -15.81 0.45 -2.14
CA ALA A 87 -15.15 -0.71 -1.55
C ALA A 87 -15.65 -2.03 -2.16
N LYS A 88 -16.98 -2.18 -2.36
CA LYS A 88 -17.58 -3.35 -3.01
C LYS A 88 -17.09 -3.57 -4.44
N HIS A 89 -16.86 -2.48 -5.19
CA HIS A 89 -16.43 -2.55 -6.59
C HIS A 89 -14.91 -2.69 -6.74
N VAL A 90 -14.13 -2.19 -5.80
CA VAL A 90 -12.67 -2.25 -5.84
C VAL A 90 -12.14 -3.65 -5.48
N ARG A 91 -12.72 -4.33 -4.50
CA ARG A 91 -12.25 -5.66 -4.06
C ARG A 91 -12.16 -6.69 -5.18
N PRO A 92 -13.18 -6.87 -6.04
CA PRO A 92 -13.05 -7.77 -7.18
C PRO A 92 -11.96 -7.38 -8.19
N LEU A 93 -11.64 -6.07 -8.29
CA LEU A 93 -10.58 -5.61 -9.16
C LEU A 93 -9.19 -5.99 -8.64
N TYR A 94 -8.97 -6.00 -7.33
CA TYR A 94 -7.74 -6.54 -6.74
C TYR A 94 -7.60 -8.04 -7.02
N GLU A 95 -8.66 -8.81 -6.83
CA GLU A 95 -8.64 -10.25 -7.12
C GLU A 95 -8.33 -10.51 -8.60
N LEU A 96 -8.95 -9.75 -9.50
CA LEU A 96 -8.68 -9.83 -10.94
C LEU A 96 -7.23 -9.46 -11.27
N ARG A 97 -6.70 -8.37 -10.68
CA ARG A 97 -5.30 -7.95 -10.83
C ARG A 97 -4.34 -9.07 -10.43
N ASP A 98 -4.57 -9.68 -9.27
CA ASP A 98 -3.69 -10.71 -8.74
C ASP A 98 -3.74 -11.99 -9.59
N GLN A 99 -4.92 -12.36 -10.11
CA GLN A 99 -5.06 -13.45 -11.07
C GLN A 99 -4.31 -13.20 -12.38
N ILE A 100 -4.41 -11.98 -12.92
CA ILE A 100 -3.71 -11.59 -14.15
C ILE A 100 -2.20 -11.56 -13.89
N PHE A 101 -1.76 -10.98 -12.77
CA PHE A 101 -0.36 -10.94 -12.38
C PHE A 101 0.23 -12.34 -12.23
N ALA A 102 -0.50 -13.26 -11.62
CA ALA A 102 -0.07 -14.65 -11.49
C ALA A 102 0.12 -15.35 -12.85
N LYS A 103 -0.76 -15.08 -13.84
CA LYS A 103 -0.61 -15.60 -15.21
C LYS A 103 0.64 -15.01 -15.88
N VAL A 104 0.81 -13.68 -15.79
CA VAL A 104 1.97 -12.99 -16.38
C VAL A 104 3.27 -13.47 -15.75
N SER A 105 3.30 -13.65 -14.42
CA SER A 105 4.46 -14.17 -13.70
C SER A 105 4.88 -15.56 -14.19
N LYS A 106 3.93 -16.48 -14.40
CA LYS A 106 4.21 -17.81 -14.97
C LYS A 106 4.81 -17.74 -16.38
N GLU A 107 4.35 -16.81 -17.20
CA GLU A 107 4.89 -16.60 -18.53
C GLU A 107 6.32 -16.00 -18.48
N LEU A 108 6.61 -15.16 -17.48
CA LEU A 108 7.95 -14.62 -17.22
C LEU A 108 8.93 -15.72 -16.77
N GLU A 109 8.48 -16.62 -15.91
CA GLU A 109 9.26 -17.78 -15.48
C GLU A 109 9.70 -18.65 -16.67
N GLN A 110 8.82 -18.86 -17.67
CA GLN A 110 9.16 -19.57 -18.92
C GLN A 110 10.24 -18.83 -19.76
N LYS A 111 10.42 -17.52 -19.51
CA LYS A 111 11.47 -16.70 -20.11
C LYS A 111 12.69 -16.51 -19.19
N ASN A 112 12.81 -17.35 -18.15
CA ASN A 112 13.85 -17.32 -17.13
C ASN A 112 13.90 -15.99 -16.31
N ILE A 113 12.78 -15.29 -16.16
CA ILE A 113 12.66 -14.15 -15.26
C ILE A 113 11.88 -14.64 -14.04
N ILE A 114 12.59 -14.95 -12.95
CA ILE A 114 12.04 -15.74 -11.85
C ILE A 114 12.18 -14.96 -10.52
N ARG A 115 11.06 -14.64 -9.89
CA ARG A 115 11.07 -14.25 -8.47
C ARG A 115 11.22 -15.53 -7.64
N SER A 116 12.33 -15.69 -6.97
CA SER A 116 12.59 -16.83 -6.10
C SER A 116 12.08 -16.58 -4.69
N LYS A 117 11.50 -17.60 -4.06
CA LYS A 117 11.22 -17.58 -2.64
C LYS A 117 12.49 -17.94 -1.86
N ILE A 118 12.71 -17.28 -0.73
CA ILE A 118 13.94 -17.50 0.05
C ILE A 118 14.00 -18.93 0.59
N GLU A 119 12.85 -19.51 0.92
CA GLU A 119 12.76 -20.91 1.42
C GLU A 119 13.29 -21.91 0.41
N GLU A 120 13.12 -21.64 -0.89
CA GLU A 120 13.48 -22.52 -2.01
C GLU A 120 14.94 -22.37 -2.44
N LEU A 121 15.67 -21.38 -1.91
CA LEU A 121 17.08 -21.16 -2.23
C LEU A 121 17.96 -22.27 -1.66
N THR A 122 19.04 -22.58 -2.39
CA THR A 122 20.08 -23.51 -1.94
C THR A 122 20.80 -23.00 -0.68
N LYS A 123 21.48 -23.88 0.04
CA LYS A 123 22.24 -23.49 1.24
C LYS A 123 23.31 -22.43 0.93
N GLU A 124 23.96 -22.52 -0.24
CA GLU A 124 24.98 -21.56 -0.66
C GLU A 124 24.37 -20.20 -1.01
N GLU A 125 23.24 -20.18 -1.71
CA GLU A 125 22.50 -18.94 -2.01
C GLU A 125 22.01 -18.27 -0.74
N LYS A 126 21.44 -19.01 0.20
CA LYS A 126 21.03 -18.50 1.52
C LYS A 126 22.20 -17.92 2.29
N LYS A 127 23.39 -18.55 2.24
CA LYS A 127 24.59 -18.03 2.88
C LYS A 127 25.03 -16.70 2.26
N LYS A 128 25.04 -16.60 0.93
CA LYS A 128 25.36 -15.34 0.22
C LYS A 128 24.33 -14.26 0.53
N LEU A 129 23.05 -14.60 0.51
CA LEU A 129 21.95 -13.68 0.84
C LEU A 129 22.06 -13.18 2.29
N ARG A 130 22.41 -14.07 3.23
CA ARG A 130 22.66 -13.72 4.63
C ARG A 130 23.82 -12.72 4.77
N SER A 131 24.93 -12.98 4.09
CA SER A 131 26.08 -12.06 4.09
C SER A 131 25.71 -10.69 3.49
N TYR A 132 24.90 -10.67 2.42
CA TYR A 132 24.40 -9.44 1.83
C TYR A 132 23.47 -8.69 2.79
N TYR A 133 22.55 -9.41 3.44
CA TYR A 133 21.67 -8.84 4.46
C TYR A 133 22.46 -8.18 5.59
N GLU A 134 23.44 -8.87 6.16
CA GLU A 134 24.27 -8.37 7.27
C GLU A 134 25.14 -7.17 6.88
N ALA A 135 25.68 -7.17 5.66
CA ALA A 135 26.58 -6.12 5.20
C ALA A 135 25.88 -4.88 4.65
N MET A 136 24.74 -5.05 3.97
CA MET A 136 24.12 -3.97 3.20
C MET A 136 22.74 -3.56 3.73
N ILE A 137 21.94 -4.49 4.20
CA ILE A 137 20.54 -4.20 4.58
C ILE A 137 20.45 -3.88 6.08
N LEU A 138 20.94 -4.76 6.93
CA LEU A 138 20.83 -4.64 8.38
C LEU A 138 21.33 -3.29 8.93
N PRO A 139 22.48 -2.71 8.48
CA PRO A 139 22.99 -1.45 9.03
C PRO A 139 22.11 -0.24 8.73
N VAL A 140 21.26 -0.29 7.72
CA VAL A 140 20.38 0.84 7.33
C VAL A 140 18.95 0.67 7.83
N LEU A 141 18.61 -0.47 8.45
CA LEU A 141 17.30 -0.69 9.03
C LEU A 141 17.15 0.08 10.36
N SER A 142 15.98 0.65 10.55
CA SER A 142 15.61 1.38 11.77
C SER A 142 14.31 0.79 12.35
N PRO A 143 14.37 -0.35 13.04
CA PRO A 143 13.20 -0.98 13.64
C PRO A 143 12.69 -0.14 14.82
N ILE A 144 11.37 0.01 14.91
CA ILE A 144 10.70 0.73 15.99
C ILE A 144 9.75 -0.22 16.71
N VAL A 145 9.86 -0.36 18.02
CA VAL A 145 8.87 -1.04 18.87
C VAL A 145 7.98 0.00 19.53
N ILE A 146 6.68 -0.07 19.23
CA ILE A 146 5.72 0.90 19.73
C ILE A 146 5.41 0.65 21.20
N GLY A 147 5.53 1.69 22.01
CA GLY A 147 5.34 1.65 23.45
C GLY A 147 5.28 3.04 24.07
N LYS A 148 5.48 3.12 25.40
CA LYS A 148 5.45 4.40 26.12
C LYS A 148 6.55 5.38 25.65
N GLN A 149 7.72 4.86 25.29
CA GLN A 149 8.86 5.67 24.84
C GLN A 149 8.82 6.00 23.35
N HIS A 150 8.20 5.13 22.56
CA HIS A 150 8.05 5.28 21.13
C HIS A 150 6.56 5.22 20.79
N PRO A 151 5.88 6.37 20.67
CA PRO A 151 4.48 6.41 20.24
C PRO A 151 4.35 5.90 18.80
N PHE A 152 3.11 5.64 18.37
CA PHE A 152 2.85 5.20 17.00
C PHE A 152 3.45 6.19 15.98
N PRO A 153 4.37 5.74 15.11
CA PRO A 153 5.06 6.63 14.19
C PRO A 153 4.13 7.06 13.06
N HIS A 154 4.47 8.18 12.43
CA HIS A 154 3.87 8.54 11.16
C HIS A 154 4.37 7.57 10.07
N ILE A 155 3.48 6.76 9.53
CA ILE A 155 3.78 5.88 8.41
C ILE A 155 3.65 6.69 7.12
N PRO A 156 4.72 6.78 6.29
CA PRO A 156 4.72 7.56 5.07
C PRO A 156 3.72 7.02 4.03
N ASN A 157 3.18 7.93 3.22
CA ASN A 157 2.28 7.59 2.11
C ASN A 157 3.00 6.74 1.05
N LYS A 158 2.37 5.64 0.61
CA LYS A 158 2.83 4.76 -0.48
C LYS A 158 4.25 4.18 -0.29
N VAL A 159 4.68 4.00 0.95
CA VAL A 159 5.96 3.36 1.28
C VAL A 159 5.70 2.03 1.95
N LEU A 160 6.28 0.97 1.38
CA LEU A 160 6.20 -0.35 1.99
C LEU A 160 6.83 -0.37 3.38
N GLN A 161 6.16 -1.04 4.28
CA GLN A 161 6.59 -1.25 5.66
C GLN A 161 6.46 -2.72 6.00
N ILE A 162 7.22 -3.17 6.97
CA ILE A 162 7.00 -4.47 7.60
C ILE A 162 6.45 -4.20 9.00
N GLY A 163 5.22 -4.65 9.22
CA GLY A 163 4.57 -4.65 10.51
C GLY A 163 4.75 -5.99 11.21
N LEU A 164 4.97 -5.95 12.53
CA LEU A 164 5.20 -7.15 13.34
C LEU A 164 4.40 -7.09 14.63
N LEU A 165 3.84 -8.24 15.03
CA LEU A 165 3.40 -8.44 16.40
C LEU A 165 4.50 -9.13 17.18
N LEU A 166 4.96 -8.45 18.21
CA LEU A 166 6.10 -8.82 19.02
C LEU A 166 5.60 -9.19 20.44
N LYS A 167 5.93 -10.39 20.90
CA LYS A 167 5.58 -10.84 22.24
C LYS A 167 6.82 -10.87 23.12
N LYS A 168 6.70 -10.28 24.30
CA LYS A 168 7.69 -10.37 25.37
C LYS A 168 6.98 -10.76 26.67
N LYS A 169 7.20 -11.98 27.14
CA LYS A 169 6.39 -12.60 28.22
C LYS A 169 4.91 -12.58 27.83
N GLU A 170 4.04 -12.00 28.64
CA GLU A 170 2.59 -11.90 28.37
C GLU A 170 2.19 -10.60 27.63
N LYS A 171 3.17 -9.74 27.27
CA LYS A 171 2.88 -8.45 26.64
C LYS A 171 3.09 -8.52 25.14
N ILE A 172 2.07 -8.11 24.39
CA ILE A 172 2.14 -7.91 22.94
C ILE A 172 2.45 -6.44 22.66
N SER A 173 3.38 -6.19 21.74
CA SER A 173 3.75 -4.87 21.23
C SER A 173 3.75 -4.91 19.71
N PHE A 174 3.58 -3.77 19.07
CA PHE A 174 3.67 -3.67 17.62
C PHE A 174 5.07 -3.15 17.24
N GLY A 175 5.70 -3.85 16.30
CA GLY A 175 6.95 -3.43 15.68
C GLY A 175 6.71 -2.95 14.26
N ILE A 176 7.52 -2.01 13.78
CA ILE A 176 7.50 -1.55 12.41
C ILE A 176 8.91 -1.34 11.88
N ILE A 177 9.15 -1.73 10.63
CA ILE A 177 10.39 -1.53 9.90
C ILE A 177 10.03 -0.88 8.57
N GLY A 178 10.54 0.33 8.32
CA GLY A 178 10.42 0.97 7.02
C GLY A 178 11.37 0.35 6.00
N LEU A 179 10.91 0.12 4.76
CA LEU A 179 11.81 -0.29 3.69
C LEU A 179 12.77 0.86 3.34
N PRO A 180 14.09 0.61 3.31
CA PRO A 180 15.07 1.59 2.86
C PRO A 180 14.84 1.97 1.40
N ARG A 181 14.81 3.28 1.13
CA ARG A 181 14.59 3.80 -0.25
C ARG A 181 15.86 3.80 -1.10
N ASP A 182 17.01 3.79 -0.43
CA ASP A 182 18.33 3.88 -1.08
C ASP A 182 18.89 2.52 -1.51
N LEU A 183 18.17 1.43 -1.22
CA LEU A 183 18.52 0.09 -1.64
C LEU A 183 17.69 -0.35 -2.84
N GLU A 184 18.33 -1.09 -3.74
CA GLU A 184 17.64 -1.75 -4.85
C GLU A 184 16.60 -2.73 -4.32
N ARG A 185 15.36 -2.65 -4.83
CA ARG A 185 14.27 -3.53 -4.40
C ARG A 185 14.40 -4.94 -4.96
N MET A 186 14.96 -5.09 -6.16
CA MET A 186 15.19 -6.39 -6.81
C MET A 186 16.64 -6.79 -6.66
N ILE A 187 16.94 -7.83 -5.90
CA ILE A 187 18.27 -8.35 -5.65
C ILE A 187 18.48 -9.58 -6.54
N PHE A 188 19.33 -9.44 -7.57
CA PHE A 188 19.62 -10.49 -8.54
C PHE A 188 20.73 -11.43 -8.05
N PHE A 189 20.57 -12.72 -8.36
CA PHE A 189 21.60 -13.71 -8.07
C PHE A 189 22.75 -13.64 -9.09
N PRO A 190 24.01 -13.66 -8.64
CA PRO A 190 25.17 -13.67 -9.54
C PRO A 190 25.17 -14.89 -10.43
N GLY A 191 25.37 -14.69 -11.75
CA GLY A 191 25.52 -15.76 -12.73
C GLY A 191 24.23 -16.24 -13.39
N ASP A 192 23.08 -15.97 -12.82
CA ASP A 192 21.76 -16.39 -13.36
C ASP A 192 20.90 -15.21 -13.82
N GLY A 193 21.48 -14.06 -13.97
CA GLY A 193 21.04 -12.77 -14.54
C GLY A 193 19.55 -12.36 -14.48
N ARG A 194 18.65 -13.29 -14.16
CA ARG A 194 17.20 -13.09 -14.21
C ARG A 194 16.46 -13.70 -13.03
N ARG A 195 17.16 -14.39 -12.12
CA ARG A 195 16.58 -14.82 -10.84
C ARG A 195 16.82 -13.74 -9.79
N TYR A 196 15.76 -13.39 -9.07
CA TYR A 196 15.83 -12.34 -8.07
C TYR A 196 14.95 -12.65 -6.85
N VAL A 197 15.25 -11.99 -5.76
CA VAL A 197 14.40 -11.87 -4.55
C VAL A 197 14.08 -10.41 -4.32
N LEU A 198 12.99 -10.12 -3.63
CA LEU A 198 12.65 -8.74 -3.27
C LEU A 198 13.25 -8.36 -1.91
N LEU A 199 13.56 -7.09 -1.75
CA LEU A 199 14.12 -6.53 -0.53
C LEU A 199 13.20 -6.78 0.68
N GLU A 200 11.90 -6.59 0.49
CA GLU A 200 10.89 -6.87 1.51
C GLU A 200 10.87 -8.35 1.94
N ASP A 201 11.04 -9.29 1.00
CA ASP A 201 11.10 -10.72 1.31
C ASP A 201 12.32 -11.02 2.21
N ILE A 202 13.47 -10.40 1.90
CA ILE A 202 14.71 -10.57 2.67
C ILE A 202 14.54 -10.04 4.09
N ILE A 203 14.01 -8.83 4.23
CA ILE A 203 13.82 -8.21 5.54
C ILE A 203 12.78 -9.02 6.34
N LEU A 204 11.68 -9.44 5.70
CA LEU A 204 10.66 -10.26 6.35
C LEU A 204 11.21 -11.62 6.81
N TYR A 205 12.14 -12.21 6.05
CA TYR A 205 12.76 -13.48 6.40
C TYR A 205 13.71 -13.38 7.59
N TYR A 206 14.51 -12.31 7.67
CA TYR A 206 15.52 -12.10 8.71
C TYR A 206 15.12 -11.14 9.83
N CYS A 207 13.89 -10.62 9.84
CA CYS A 207 13.47 -9.61 10.82
C CYS A 207 13.52 -10.07 12.27
N ASP A 208 13.45 -11.37 12.53
CA ASP A 208 13.58 -11.93 13.88
C ASP A 208 14.90 -11.50 14.55
N ASP A 209 15.98 -11.35 13.78
CA ASP A 209 17.29 -10.92 14.29
C ASP A 209 17.28 -9.48 14.86
N LEU A 210 16.35 -8.64 14.41
CA LEU A 210 16.21 -7.25 14.86
C LEU A 210 15.51 -7.14 16.21
N PHE A 211 14.87 -8.21 16.66
CA PHE A 211 14.03 -8.22 17.86
C PHE A 211 14.39 -9.34 18.82
N GLU A 212 15.69 -9.54 19.10
CA GLU A 212 16.25 -10.63 19.93
C GLU A 212 15.54 -10.85 21.28
N ASN A 213 14.94 -9.80 21.84
CA ASN A 213 14.24 -9.85 23.13
C ASN A 213 12.74 -10.14 23.01
N TYR A 214 12.25 -10.44 21.81
CA TYR A 214 10.83 -10.68 21.51
C TYR A 214 10.68 -11.95 20.69
N SER A 215 9.53 -12.63 20.80
CA SER A 215 9.07 -13.58 19.79
C SER A 215 8.21 -12.86 18.77
N VAL A 216 8.41 -13.13 17.48
CA VAL A 216 7.58 -12.60 16.39
C VAL A 216 6.40 -13.54 16.22
N GLU A 217 5.20 -13.07 16.56
CA GLU A 217 3.96 -13.88 16.49
C GLU A 217 3.29 -13.76 15.11
N GLU A 218 3.36 -12.59 14.49
CA GLU A 218 2.80 -12.31 13.18
C GLU A 218 3.64 -11.23 12.50
N LYS A 219 3.83 -11.34 11.19
CA LYS A 219 4.57 -10.37 10.39
C LYS A 219 3.96 -10.20 9.01
N ALA A 220 3.92 -8.97 8.50
CA ALA A 220 3.29 -8.65 7.22
C ALA A 220 4.01 -7.50 6.52
N VAL A 221 4.07 -7.57 5.19
CA VAL A 221 4.35 -6.39 4.35
C VAL A 221 3.06 -5.61 4.20
N LEU A 222 3.12 -4.30 4.43
CA LEU A 222 1.96 -3.42 4.36
C LEU A 222 2.30 -2.09 3.66
N CYS A 223 1.27 -1.44 3.15
CA CYS A 223 1.34 -0.12 2.55
C CYS A 223 0.13 0.71 2.97
N ILE A 224 0.34 2.01 3.22
CA ILE A 224 -0.73 2.95 3.54
C ILE A 224 -0.85 3.98 2.43
N THR A 225 -2.07 4.21 1.95
CA THR A 225 -2.40 5.36 1.11
C THR A 225 -3.09 6.42 1.96
N ARG A 226 -2.67 7.67 1.81
CA ARG A 226 -3.24 8.82 2.53
C ARG A 226 -3.94 9.77 1.57
N SER A 227 -4.93 10.49 2.07
CA SER A 227 -5.58 11.58 1.34
C SER A 227 -4.52 12.60 0.87
N ALA A 228 -4.61 13.01 -0.39
CA ALA A 228 -3.73 14.01 -1.00
C ALA A 228 -4.45 15.33 -1.31
N ASP A 229 -5.54 15.60 -0.63
CA ASP A 229 -6.37 16.78 -0.89
C ASP A 229 -5.68 18.12 -0.51
N ILE A 230 -4.51 18.04 0.10
CA ILE A 230 -3.62 19.18 0.31
C ILE A 230 -2.36 18.94 -0.50
N ASN A 231 -2.33 19.51 -1.71
CA ASN A 231 -1.09 19.54 -2.50
C ASN A 231 -0.18 20.63 -1.89
N PRO A 232 0.99 20.26 -1.32
CA PRO A 232 1.90 21.26 -0.74
C PRO A 232 2.41 22.29 -1.73
N ASP A 233 2.31 21.98 -3.03
CA ASP A 233 2.76 22.86 -4.12
C ASP A 233 1.66 23.83 -4.59
N ASP A 234 0.39 23.63 -4.17
CA ASP A 234 -0.73 24.52 -4.50
C ASP A 234 -0.87 25.70 -3.52
N GLU A 235 -0.19 25.68 -2.37
CA GLU A 235 -0.07 26.88 -1.55
C GLU A 235 0.94 27.85 -2.18
N ILE A 236 0.40 28.98 -2.62
CA ILE A 236 1.16 30.12 -3.14
C ILE A 236 2.30 30.41 -2.15
N TYR A 237 3.52 30.27 -2.66
CA TYR A 237 4.72 30.68 -1.96
C TYR A 237 4.59 32.19 -1.72
N GLU A 238 4.07 32.61 -0.57
CA GLU A 238 4.16 34.00 -0.19
C GLU A 238 5.64 34.31 -0.01
N SER A 239 6.16 35.17 -0.86
CA SER A 239 7.57 35.52 -1.00
C SER A 239 8.22 36.10 0.28
N THR A 240 7.47 36.15 1.36
CA THR A 240 7.85 36.63 2.69
C THR A 240 8.16 35.53 3.71
N ASP A 241 7.78 34.26 3.43
CA ASP A 241 8.03 33.15 4.35
C ASP A 241 9.45 32.57 4.14
N ASP A 242 10.25 32.47 5.19
CA ASP A 242 11.49 31.72 5.19
C ASP A 242 11.21 30.25 4.81
N TYR A 243 12.04 29.67 3.94
CA TYR A 243 11.95 28.27 3.47
C TYR A 243 11.78 27.27 4.63
N ARG A 244 12.45 27.51 5.77
CA ARG A 244 12.32 26.68 6.97
C ARG A 244 10.90 26.72 7.57
N THR A 245 10.26 27.89 7.54
CA THR A 245 8.88 28.06 8.04
C THR A 245 7.88 27.42 7.10
N HIS A 246 8.09 27.55 5.80
CA HIS A 246 7.30 26.86 4.76
C HIS A 246 7.40 25.33 4.90
N MET A 247 8.61 24.78 5.01
CA MET A 247 8.81 23.34 5.24
C MET A 247 8.17 22.84 6.53
N LYS A 248 8.17 23.62 7.61
CA LYS A 248 7.45 23.27 8.85
C LYS A 248 5.92 23.23 8.65
N LYS A 249 5.37 24.13 7.84
CA LYS A 249 3.93 24.11 7.48
C LYS A 249 3.62 22.84 6.67
N ILE A 250 4.40 22.53 5.63
CA ILE A 250 4.26 21.32 4.81
C ILE A 250 4.31 20.05 5.67
N ILE A 251 5.28 19.93 6.57
CA ILE A 251 5.39 18.77 7.46
C ILE A 251 4.15 18.64 8.36
N LYS A 252 3.65 19.75 8.90
CA LYS A 252 2.41 19.75 9.70
C LYS A 252 1.19 19.36 8.87
N MET A 253 1.11 19.80 7.61
CA MET A 253 0.01 19.45 6.71
C MET A 253 0.07 17.98 6.32
N ARG A 254 1.25 17.46 5.93
CA ARG A 254 1.45 16.04 5.65
C ARG A 254 1.09 15.14 6.84
N ALA A 255 1.36 15.58 8.06
CA ALA A 255 0.94 14.85 9.27
C ALA A 255 -0.59 14.81 9.47
N ARG A 256 -1.32 15.71 8.82
CA ARG A 256 -2.80 15.77 8.87
C ARG A 256 -3.47 14.94 7.79
N LEU A 257 -2.73 14.49 6.75
CA LEU A 257 -3.28 13.63 5.72
C LEU A 257 -3.78 12.33 6.33
N LYS A 258 -5.07 12.07 6.20
CA LYS A 258 -5.70 10.88 6.79
C LYS A 258 -5.37 9.64 5.96
N PRO A 259 -5.13 8.50 6.60
CA PRO A 259 -5.05 7.23 5.88
C PRO A 259 -6.44 6.92 5.31
N VAL A 260 -6.48 6.55 4.04
CA VAL A 260 -7.72 6.20 3.31
C VAL A 260 -7.69 4.77 2.77
N ARG A 261 -6.54 4.11 2.82
CA ARG A 261 -6.42 2.71 2.42
C ARG A 261 -5.24 2.05 3.15
N LEU A 262 -5.42 0.82 3.57
CA LEU A 262 -4.41 -0.04 4.16
C LEU A 262 -4.35 -1.36 3.37
N GLU A 263 -3.21 -1.64 2.76
CA GLU A 263 -2.96 -2.81 1.95
C GLU A 263 -1.97 -3.76 2.62
N PHE A 264 -2.15 -5.06 2.42
CA PHE A 264 -1.25 -6.11 2.91
C PHE A 264 -0.86 -7.04 1.77
N GLU A 265 0.36 -7.57 1.81
CA GLU A 265 0.73 -8.72 1.00
C GLU A 265 0.21 -9.99 1.68
N GLY A 266 -0.70 -10.72 1.00
CA GLY A 266 -1.33 -11.92 1.55
C GLY A 266 -2.54 -11.65 2.45
N ASN A 267 -3.20 -12.75 2.90
CA ASN A 267 -4.51 -12.65 3.55
C ASN A 267 -4.51 -13.02 5.04
N ASP A 268 -3.39 -13.52 5.59
CA ASP A 268 -3.35 -14.18 6.91
C ASP A 268 -2.94 -13.28 8.08
N HIS A 269 -3.12 -11.95 7.95
CA HIS A 269 -2.61 -10.97 8.91
C HIS A 269 -3.71 -10.37 9.79
N LYS A 270 -4.52 -11.22 10.44
CA LYS A 270 -5.74 -10.79 11.15
C LYS A 270 -5.46 -9.87 12.35
N GLN A 271 -4.42 -10.17 13.14
CA GLN A 271 -4.14 -9.39 14.35
C GLN A 271 -3.46 -8.06 14.00
N ILE A 272 -2.51 -8.06 13.07
CA ILE A 272 -1.87 -6.84 12.54
C ILE A 272 -2.92 -5.93 11.90
N LYS A 273 -3.79 -6.49 11.06
CA LYS A 273 -4.90 -5.77 10.43
C LYS A 273 -5.78 -5.09 11.48
N LYS A 274 -6.27 -5.84 12.46
CA LYS A 274 -7.10 -5.31 13.54
C LYS A 274 -6.39 -4.20 14.32
N TYR A 275 -5.11 -4.38 14.66
CA TYR A 275 -4.33 -3.39 15.38
C TYR A 275 -4.20 -2.09 14.59
N LEU A 276 -3.81 -2.20 13.31
CA LEU A 276 -3.59 -1.04 12.44
C LEU A 276 -4.88 -0.31 12.10
N SER A 277 -5.97 -1.04 11.81
CA SER A 277 -7.28 -0.43 11.54
C SER A 277 -7.73 0.46 12.71
N MET A 278 -7.60 -0.03 13.94
CA MET A 278 -7.90 0.79 15.13
C MET A 278 -6.97 2.00 15.29
N ARG A 279 -5.66 1.83 15.02
CA ARG A 279 -4.67 2.91 15.20
C ARG A 279 -4.76 4.00 14.15
N LEU A 280 -5.12 3.63 12.94
CA LEU A 280 -5.23 4.51 11.79
C LEU A 280 -6.64 5.08 11.62
N ASN A 281 -7.60 4.57 12.41
CA ASN A 281 -9.02 4.88 12.27
C ASN A 281 -9.54 4.60 10.85
N ILE A 282 -9.15 3.43 10.33
CA ILE A 282 -9.59 2.92 9.03
C ILE A 282 -10.62 1.83 9.28
N SER A 283 -11.74 1.83 8.57
CA SER A 283 -12.73 0.76 8.67
C SER A 283 -12.22 -0.53 8.02
N GLU A 284 -12.86 -1.68 8.28
CA GLU A 284 -12.51 -2.93 7.57
C GLU A 284 -12.88 -2.89 6.07
N GLN A 285 -13.57 -1.85 5.67
CA GLN A 285 -13.99 -1.64 4.28
C GLN A 285 -12.97 -0.82 3.48
N ASP A 286 -12.12 -0.08 4.17
CA ASP A 286 -11.11 0.82 3.59
C ASP A 286 -9.78 0.15 3.21
#